data_cc5460e9f7528a9299750e185552c3ee
#
_entry.id   cc5460e9f7528a9299750e185552c3ee
#
_cell.length_a   1.000
_cell.length_b   1.000
_cell.length_c   1.000
_cell.angle_alpha   90.00
_cell.angle_beta   90.00
_cell.angle_gamma   90.00
#
_symmetry.space_group_name_H-M   'P 1'
#
loop_
_entity.id
_entity.type
_entity.pdbx_description
1 polymer ?
#
loop_
_entity_poly.entity_id
_entity_poly.type
_entity_poly.pdbx_seq_one_letter_code
_entity_poly.pdbx_strand_id
1 'polypeptide(L)'
;MGFARSRTYNYMDKKRFNLWNYVTSAVVFVVSALTYLLTIEPTASFWDCGEFIASSYKLEVGHPPGNPVFQLIARFCTMFTDKMHAAVAVNSMSAICSALTIFFLYLTIVFLARRIVRPDENGRYSIGKALAIYGSGAVGALAYCFSDTFWFSAVEGEVYAMSSLFTALVFWAMTKWYEQADEPYANRWIVLICFLMGLSIGVHLLNLLTIPCLVFLYYYRKREDRGYTFGQLVGIFALSCVILALILFVIIPYLPKTAAYFDLLFVNTFHLPYNSGAVFFMVLLFALCFWGLFVTMKRQKAFLNTLLLCFTTIVVGFSVFSIVIIRSCAHTPTNEYQPDNPFTLCRYLSREQYGSTPLIYGQYFDSDYYIEDDWYWAPMDGKYIKAPSFGNIVYKSGDKMLFPRMWNSGNGVDDRYKQFYGSYMKNGGKQGGRYRKPTMGENLSFFFDYQLNWMYWRYFMWNFAGRQNDVHSPSPGELFEGNWESGIPFIDEIRLGDQSDAPDYLKENKGKNHYFMLPLLLGLIGLFFQFARDKRGCWVTFLLFFMTGIAIVIYLNQPPFQVRERDYAYAGSFYAFAIWIGFAVLALYTWIEELLAKKKL
;
A
#
# COMPACT_ATOMS: atom_id res chain seq x y z
N MET A 1 62.66 -17.04 -18.22
CA MET A 1 61.49 -17.77 -17.71
C MET A 1 60.61 -16.80 -16.92
N GLY A 2 59.61 -16.21 -17.57
CA GLY A 2 58.70 -15.27 -16.99
C GLY A 2 57.55 -16.05 -16.32
N PHE A 3 57.43 -16.00 -15.01
CA PHE A 3 56.29 -16.48 -14.28
C PHE A 3 55.10 -15.56 -14.60
N ALA A 4 54.28 -15.92 -15.59
CA ALA A 4 52.95 -15.41 -15.76
C ALA A 4 52.11 -15.91 -14.55
N ARG A 5 52.06 -15.11 -13.49
CA ARG A 5 51.04 -15.33 -12.45
C ARG A 5 49.69 -15.29 -13.13
N SER A 6 49.10 -16.45 -13.40
CA SER A 6 47.71 -16.58 -13.79
C SER A 6 46.89 -15.94 -12.67
N ARG A 7 46.31 -14.75 -12.95
CA ARG A 7 45.29 -14.19 -12.08
C ARG A 7 44.09 -15.14 -12.16
N THR A 8 43.98 -16.09 -11.29
CA THR A 8 42.75 -16.80 -10.98
C THR A 8 41.76 -15.75 -10.52
N TYR A 9 41.08 -15.10 -11.43
CA TYR A 9 39.91 -14.30 -11.09
C TYR A 9 38.90 -15.28 -10.51
N ASN A 10 38.61 -15.13 -9.21
CA ASN A 10 37.58 -15.89 -8.55
C ASN A 10 36.24 -15.47 -9.16
N TYR A 11 35.79 -16.20 -10.16
CA TYR A 11 34.48 -16.06 -10.76
C TYR A 11 33.50 -16.99 -10.04
N MET A 12 32.28 -16.51 -9.92
CA MET A 12 31.16 -17.23 -9.36
C MET A 12 30.23 -17.67 -10.48
N ASP A 13 30.03 -18.98 -10.64
CA ASP A 13 29.05 -19.52 -11.59
C ASP A 13 27.62 -19.23 -11.13
N LYS A 14 26.65 -19.40 -12.03
CA LYS A 14 25.22 -19.15 -11.76
C LYS A 14 24.71 -19.94 -10.53
N LYS A 15 25.19 -21.19 -10.31
CA LYS A 15 24.74 -22.04 -9.20
C LYS A 15 25.23 -21.50 -7.85
N ARG A 16 26.51 -21.13 -7.78
CA ARG A 16 27.11 -20.51 -6.58
C ARG A 16 26.50 -19.13 -6.32
N PHE A 17 26.32 -18.31 -7.36
CA PHE A 17 25.64 -17.02 -7.24
C PHE A 17 24.26 -17.18 -6.62
N ASN A 18 23.44 -18.09 -7.14
CA ASN A 18 22.10 -18.31 -6.59
C ASN A 18 22.13 -18.82 -5.15
N LEU A 19 23.05 -19.72 -4.81
CA LEU A 19 23.20 -20.21 -3.44
C LEU A 19 23.49 -19.05 -2.47
N TRP A 20 24.50 -18.23 -2.75
CA TRP A 20 24.85 -17.10 -1.88
C TRP A 20 23.78 -16.02 -1.86
N ASN A 21 23.04 -15.83 -2.96
CA ASN A 21 21.88 -14.96 -2.97
C ASN A 21 20.81 -15.42 -1.99
N TYR A 22 20.50 -16.72 -1.96
CA TYR A 22 19.52 -17.27 -1.01
C TYR A 22 20.05 -17.27 0.44
N VAL A 23 21.34 -17.52 0.65
CA VAL A 23 21.96 -17.40 1.98
C VAL A 23 21.85 -15.97 2.50
N THR A 24 22.20 -14.97 1.67
CA THR A 24 22.11 -13.56 2.08
C THR A 24 20.65 -13.15 2.31
N SER A 25 19.72 -13.59 1.48
CA SER A 25 18.30 -13.31 1.70
C SER A 25 17.76 -13.92 3.00
N ALA A 26 18.22 -15.14 3.34
CA ALA A 26 17.86 -15.79 4.60
C ALA A 26 18.46 -15.04 5.81
N VAL A 27 19.70 -14.56 5.72
CA VAL A 27 20.31 -13.73 6.77
C VAL A 27 19.53 -12.44 6.96
N VAL A 28 19.17 -11.73 5.87
CA VAL A 28 18.35 -10.52 5.93
C VAL A 28 16.98 -10.80 6.56
N PHE A 29 16.34 -11.91 6.21
CA PHE A 29 15.09 -12.35 6.84
C PHE A 29 15.26 -12.59 8.35
N VAL A 30 16.30 -13.34 8.75
CA VAL A 30 16.53 -13.65 10.17
C VAL A 30 16.82 -12.38 10.96
N VAL A 31 17.65 -11.47 10.45
CA VAL A 31 17.91 -10.17 11.11
C VAL A 31 16.62 -9.39 11.31
N SER A 32 15.81 -9.23 10.27
CA SER A 32 14.54 -8.50 10.39
C SER A 32 13.52 -9.21 11.29
N ALA A 33 13.42 -10.53 11.21
CA ALA A 33 12.52 -11.30 12.06
C ALA A 33 12.91 -11.20 13.54
N LEU A 34 14.22 -11.33 13.85
CA LEU A 34 14.72 -11.15 15.22
C LEU A 34 14.49 -9.72 15.73
N THR A 35 14.78 -8.70 14.90
CA THR A 35 14.54 -7.31 15.27
C THR A 35 13.09 -7.10 15.69
N TYR A 36 12.14 -7.51 14.85
CA TYR A 36 10.72 -7.28 15.12
C TYR A 36 10.18 -8.15 16.27
N LEU A 37 10.57 -9.42 16.34
CA LEU A 37 10.10 -10.30 17.43
C LEU A 37 10.68 -9.94 18.81
N LEU A 38 11.90 -9.39 18.87
CA LEU A 38 12.51 -8.93 20.12
C LEU A 38 11.98 -7.57 20.59
N THR A 39 11.36 -6.81 19.69
CA THR A 39 10.79 -5.48 19.98
C THR A 39 9.26 -5.45 19.86
N ILE A 40 8.64 -6.62 19.85
CA ILE A 40 7.20 -6.77 19.69
C ILE A 40 6.43 -6.10 20.82
N GLU A 41 5.31 -5.47 20.50
CA GLU A 41 4.37 -4.99 21.50
C GLU A 41 3.78 -6.18 22.29
N PRO A 42 3.95 -6.23 23.61
CA PRO A 42 3.50 -7.37 24.40
C PRO A 42 1.98 -7.41 24.60
N THR A 43 1.30 -6.30 24.35
CA THR A 43 -0.15 -6.13 24.56
C THR A 43 -0.82 -5.55 23.31
N ALA A 44 -1.96 -4.92 23.45
CA ALA A 44 -2.58 -4.15 22.38
C ALA A 44 -1.94 -2.76 22.30
N SER A 45 -1.46 -2.39 21.12
CA SER A 45 -1.07 -1.03 20.79
C SER A 45 -2.31 -0.11 20.71
N PHE A 46 -2.09 1.18 20.41
CA PHE A 46 -3.15 2.16 20.24
C PHE A 46 -4.02 1.89 19.00
N TRP A 47 -5.13 2.62 18.90
CA TRP A 47 -6.04 2.65 17.76
C TRP A 47 -6.76 1.32 17.52
N ASP A 48 -6.73 0.83 16.29
CA ASP A 48 -7.52 -0.32 15.86
C ASP A 48 -6.93 -1.68 16.29
N CYS A 49 -5.69 -1.70 16.83
CA CYS A 49 -5.00 -2.94 17.22
C CYS A 49 -5.78 -3.80 18.21
N GLY A 50 -6.38 -3.17 19.24
CA GLY A 50 -7.19 -3.87 20.23
C GLY A 50 -8.40 -4.56 19.61
N GLU A 51 -9.09 -3.88 18.69
CA GLU A 51 -10.19 -4.45 17.94
C GLU A 51 -9.73 -5.62 17.04
N PHE A 52 -8.63 -5.44 16.29
CA PHE A 52 -8.11 -6.49 15.42
C PHE A 52 -7.68 -7.74 16.20
N ILE A 53 -7.05 -7.58 17.35
CA ILE A 53 -6.68 -8.69 18.22
C ILE A 53 -7.93 -9.42 18.75
N ALA A 54 -8.88 -8.68 19.29
CA ALA A 54 -10.10 -9.25 19.89
C ALA A 54 -10.98 -9.93 18.83
N SER A 55 -11.25 -9.23 17.72
CA SER A 55 -12.07 -9.75 16.62
C SER A 55 -11.41 -10.95 15.93
N SER A 56 -10.08 -10.98 15.80
CA SER A 56 -9.37 -12.14 15.26
C SER A 56 -9.42 -13.34 16.21
N TYR A 57 -9.23 -13.13 17.51
CA TYR A 57 -9.25 -14.21 18.51
C TYR A 57 -10.56 -15.00 18.50
N LYS A 58 -11.69 -14.33 18.33
CA LYS A 58 -13.02 -14.95 18.28
C LYS A 58 -13.57 -15.09 16.87
N LEU A 59 -12.87 -14.60 15.86
CA LEU A 59 -13.32 -14.48 14.47
C LEU A 59 -14.67 -13.74 14.40
N GLU A 60 -14.68 -12.50 14.85
CA GLU A 60 -15.83 -11.60 14.91
C GLU A 60 -15.86 -10.65 13.71
N VAL A 61 -16.89 -9.81 13.59
CA VAL A 61 -17.02 -8.83 12.51
C VAL A 61 -16.63 -7.46 13.05
N GLY A 62 -15.46 -6.98 12.69
CA GLY A 62 -14.94 -5.67 13.06
C GLY A 62 -15.45 -4.54 12.17
N HIS A 63 -14.84 -3.36 12.27
CA HIS A 63 -15.26 -2.16 11.55
C HIS A 63 -15.14 -2.29 10.01
N PRO A 64 -16.01 -1.59 9.26
CA PRO A 64 -15.97 -1.57 7.78
C PRO A 64 -14.67 -1.00 7.20
N PRO A 65 -14.17 -1.55 6.09
CA PRO A 65 -14.81 -2.56 5.24
C PRO A 65 -14.48 -4.00 5.64
N GLY A 66 -13.86 -4.23 6.81
CA GLY A 66 -13.38 -5.53 7.28
C GLY A 66 -12.09 -6.00 6.60
N ASN A 67 -11.45 -6.96 7.24
CA ASN A 67 -10.17 -7.52 6.82
C ASN A 67 -10.12 -9.05 7.00
N PRO A 68 -11.02 -9.79 6.31
CA PRO A 68 -11.25 -11.21 6.59
C PRO A 68 -10.00 -12.10 6.40
N VAL A 69 -9.09 -11.77 5.48
CA VAL A 69 -7.83 -12.52 5.32
C VAL A 69 -6.91 -12.32 6.51
N PHE A 70 -6.77 -11.07 6.99
CA PHE A 70 -6.00 -10.78 8.18
C PHE A 70 -6.55 -11.54 9.38
N GLN A 71 -7.86 -11.44 9.64
CA GLN A 71 -8.52 -12.10 10.76
C GLN A 71 -8.39 -13.63 10.72
N LEU A 72 -8.51 -14.25 9.54
CA LEU A 72 -8.33 -15.70 9.38
C LEU A 72 -6.92 -16.16 9.75
N ILE A 73 -5.89 -15.45 9.26
CA ILE A 73 -4.50 -15.80 9.55
C ILE A 73 -4.17 -15.50 11.01
N ALA A 74 -4.65 -14.37 11.55
CA ALA A 74 -4.49 -14.01 12.95
C ALA A 74 -5.22 -15.02 13.87
N ARG A 75 -6.43 -15.45 13.50
CA ARG A 75 -7.13 -16.53 14.22
C ARG A 75 -6.33 -17.83 14.23
N PHE A 76 -5.78 -18.21 13.08
CA PHE A 76 -4.91 -19.38 13.01
C PHE A 76 -3.74 -19.28 14.00
N CYS A 77 -3.07 -18.12 14.06
CA CYS A 77 -1.98 -17.89 15.03
C CYS A 77 -2.46 -17.98 16.49
N THR A 78 -3.63 -17.41 16.80
CA THR A 78 -4.17 -17.43 18.17
C THR A 78 -4.71 -18.80 18.61
N MET A 79 -4.88 -19.76 17.69
CA MET A 79 -5.26 -21.14 18.05
C MET A 79 -4.15 -21.90 18.81
N PHE A 80 -2.90 -21.42 18.72
CA PHE A 80 -1.75 -22.02 19.39
C PHE A 80 -1.40 -21.35 20.71
N THR A 81 -2.23 -20.39 21.17
CA THR A 81 -2.00 -19.63 22.41
C THR A 81 -3.27 -19.60 23.25
N ASP A 82 -3.13 -19.26 24.53
CA ASP A 82 -4.26 -18.93 25.38
C ASP A 82 -4.73 -17.48 25.13
N LYS A 83 -5.85 -17.13 25.76
CA LYS A 83 -6.45 -15.79 25.62
C LYS A 83 -5.55 -14.64 26.11
N MET A 84 -4.66 -14.91 27.07
CA MET A 84 -3.78 -13.88 27.63
C MET A 84 -2.63 -13.53 26.69
N HIS A 85 -2.27 -14.44 25.81
CA HIS A 85 -1.19 -14.26 24.82
C HIS A 85 -1.71 -14.01 23.40
N ALA A 86 -3.01 -13.76 23.23
CA ALA A 86 -3.61 -13.51 21.92
C ALA A 86 -2.98 -12.28 21.23
N ALA A 87 -2.70 -11.21 21.98
CA ALA A 87 -2.04 -10.01 21.46
C ALA A 87 -0.66 -10.34 20.91
N VAL A 88 0.17 -11.05 21.68
CA VAL A 88 1.52 -11.48 21.26
C VAL A 88 1.47 -12.33 20.00
N ALA A 89 0.47 -13.22 19.86
CA ALA A 89 0.32 -14.06 18.68
C ALA A 89 0.01 -13.25 17.41
N VAL A 90 -0.91 -12.28 17.51
CA VAL A 90 -1.28 -11.42 16.38
C VAL A 90 -0.14 -10.46 16.02
N ASN A 91 0.50 -9.85 17.01
CA ASN A 91 1.66 -8.99 16.82
C ASN A 91 2.83 -9.77 16.19
N SER A 92 3.06 -11.03 16.64
CA SER A 92 4.09 -11.91 16.03
C SER A 92 3.78 -12.24 14.57
N MET A 93 2.51 -12.43 14.21
CA MET A 93 2.11 -12.58 12.81
C MET A 93 2.50 -11.35 11.97
N SER A 94 2.24 -10.14 12.48
CA SER A 94 2.66 -8.90 11.83
C SER A 94 4.17 -8.80 11.68
N ALA A 95 4.94 -9.17 12.72
CA ALA A 95 6.39 -9.22 12.70
C ALA A 95 6.94 -10.16 11.61
N ILE A 96 6.37 -11.35 11.49
CA ILE A 96 6.77 -12.33 10.45
C ILE A 96 6.36 -11.84 9.05
N CYS A 97 5.16 -11.28 8.87
CA CYS A 97 4.74 -10.67 7.60
C CYS A 97 5.71 -9.56 7.17
N SER A 98 6.14 -8.73 8.11
CA SER A 98 7.10 -7.65 7.85
C SER A 98 8.49 -8.19 7.51
N ALA A 99 8.98 -9.20 8.21
CA ALA A 99 10.26 -9.85 7.89
C ALA A 99 10.24 -10.50 6.49
N LEU A 100 9.13 -11.12 6.10
CA LEU A 100 8.93 -11.63 4.74
C LEU A 100 8.89 -10.50 3.70
N THR A 101 8.32 -9.34 4.05
CA THR A 101 8.38 -8.15 3.19
C THR A 101 9.82 -7.75 2.89
N ILE A 102 10.68 -7.71 3.92
CA ILE A 102 12.10 -7.41 3.78
C ILE A 102 12.83 -8.46 2.93
N PHE A 103 12.50 -9.74 3.11
CA PHE A 103 13.03 -10.83 2.29
C PHE A 103 12.70 -10.63 0.80
N PHE A 104 11.43 -10.35 0.46
CA PHE A 104 11.03 -10.13 -0.92
C PHE A 104 11.57 -8.82 -1.49
N LEU A 105 11.75 -7.78 -0.67
CA LEU A 105 12.42 -6.55 -1.07
C LEU A 105 13.87 -6.82 -1.46
N TYR A 106 14.61 -7.56 -0.64
CA TYR A 106 15.97 -7.98 -0.98
C TYR A 106 16.03 -8.66 -2.35
N LEU A 107 15.18 -9.68 -2.58
CA LEU A 107 15.13 -10.40 -3.86
C LEU A 107 14.76 -9.49 -5.04
N THR A 108 13.90 -8.52 -4.83
CA THR A 108 13.51 -7.53 -5.83
C THR A 108 14.68 -6.61 -6.18
N ILE A 109 15.41 -6.10 -5.19
CA ILE A 109 16.58 -5.25 -5.41
C ILE A 109 17.66 -6.04 -6.17
N VAL A 110 17.94 -7.28 -5.78
CA VAL A 110 18.90 -8.15 -6.48
C VAL A 110 18.49 -8.40 -7.92
N PHE A 111 17.21 -8.62 -8.19
CA PHE A 111 16.71 -8.75 -9.57
C PHE A 111 16.99 -7.49 -10.39
N LEU A 112 16.64 -6.32 -9.88
CA LEU A 112 16.87 -5.04 -10.56
C LEU A 112 18.36 -4.73 -10.71
N ALA A 113 19.19 -5.05 -9.69
CA ALA A 113 20.64 -4.88 -9.72
C ALA A 113 21.31 -5.71 -10.84
N ARG A 114 20.85 -6.95 -11.02
CA ARG A 114 21.35 -7.85 -12.11
C ARG A 114 21.03 -7.36 -13.50
N ARG A 115 20.05 -6.48 -13.68
CA ARG A 115 19.77 -5.83 -14.97
C ARG A 115 20.81 -4.79 -15.33
N ILE A 116 21.42 -4.17 -14.32
CA ILE A 116 22.48 -3.14 -14.47
C ILE A 116 23.85 -3.82 -14.53
N VAL A 117 24.16 -4.68 -13.56
CA VAL A 117 25.42 -5.40 -13.46
C VAL A 117 25.26 -6.79 -14.07
N ARG A 118 25.67 -6.94 -15.33
CA ARG A 118 25.52 -8.20 -16.07
C ARG A 118 26.69 -9.16 -15.84
N PRO A 119 26.44 -10.49 -15.95
CA PRO A 119 27.51 -11.48 -15.95
C PRO A 119 28.42 -11.34 -17.17
N ASP A 120 29.54 -12.05 -17.16
CA ASP A 120 30.42 -12.20 -18.33
C ASP A 120 29.75 -13.04 -19.44
N GLU A 121 30.43 -13.19 -20.58
CA GLU A 121 29.94 -13.98 -21.72
C GLU A 121 29.70 -15.46 -21.39
N ASN A 122 30.34 -15.98 -20.35
CA ASN A 122 30.15 -17.33 -19.83
C ASN A 122 29.06 -17.42 -18.74
N GLY A 123 28.30 -16.36 -18.52
CA GLY A 123 27.25 -16.31 -17.51
C GLY A 123 27.74 -16.26 -16.06
N ARG A 124 29.01 -15.85 -15.82
CA ARG A 124 29.65 -15.81 -14.50
C ARG A 124 29.79 -14.38 -13.99
N TYR A 125 29.70 -14.21 -12.68
CA TYR A 125 29.98 -12.94 -12.00
C TYR A 125 31.39 -12.96 -11.38
N SER A 126 32.16 -11.86 -11.49
CA SER A 126 33.31 -11.69 -10.59
C SER A 126 32.81 -11.57 -9.14
N ILE A 127 33.63 -11.96 -8.17
CA ILE A 127 33.28 -11.85 -6.75
C ILE A 127 32.90 -10.42 -6.39
N GLY A 128 33.62 -9.40 -6.85
CA GLY A 128 33.29 -8.00 -6.61
C GLY A 128 31.90 -7.62 -7.11
N LYS A 129 31.54 -8.01 -8.34
CA LYS A 129 30.19 -7.78 -8.89
C LYS A 129 29.10 -8.50 -8.10
N ALA A 130 29.35 -9.77 -7.70
CA ALA A 130 28.39 -10.53 -6.91
C ALA A 130 28.18 -9.89 -5.53
N LEU A 131 29.24 -9.50 -4.83
CA LEU A 131 29.17 -8.82 -3.53
C LEU A 131 28.46 -7.45 -3.64
N ALA A 132 28.70 -6.69 -4.71
CA ALA A 132 28.00 -5.42 -4.94
C ALA A 132 26.50 -5.64 -5.13
N ILE A 133 26.09 -6.68 -5.87
CA ILE A 133 24.67 -7.03 -6.05
C ILE A 133 24.03 -7.47 -4.71
N TYR A 134 24.67 -8.36 -3.94
CA TYR A 134 24.14 -8.80 -2.65
C TYR A 134 24.12 -7.66 -1.63
N GLY A 135 25.20 -6.85 -1.59
CA GLY A 135 25.28 -5.66 -0.75
C GLY A 135 24.19 -4.63 -1.07
N SER A 136 23.92 -4.41 -2.36
CA SER A 136 22.80 -3.57 -2.80
C SER A 136 21.46 -4.07 -2.23
N GLY A 137 21.21 -5.38 -2.38
CA GLY A 137 20.00 -6.01 -1.83
C GLY A 137 19.92 -5.87 -0.30
N ALA A 138 21.01 -6.18 0.40
CA ALA A 138 21.04 -6.16 1.86
C ALA A 138 20.91 -4.74 2.43
N VAL A 139 21.65 -3.75 1.90
CA VAL A 139 21.60 -2.37 2.38
C VAL A 139 20.21 -1.76 2.13
N GLY A 140 19.64 -1.92 0.93
CA GLY A 140 18.31 -1.40 0.64
C GLY A 140 17.21 -2.06 1.49
N ALA A 141 17.24 -3.39 1.61
CA ALA A 141 16.26 -4.12 2.42
C ALA A 141 16.37 -3.77 3.91
N LEU A 142 17.58 -3.71 4.47
CA LEU A 142 17.79 -3.38 5.88
C LEU A 142 17.53 -1.89 6.17
N ALA A 143 17.79 -0.98 5.23
CA ALA A 143 17.40 0.42 5.37
C ALA A 143 15.87 0.57 5.54
N TYR A 144 15.08 -0.22 4.82
CA TYR A 144 13.64 -0.26 5.02
C TYR A 144 13.24 -0.99 6.31
N CYS A 145 13.94 -2.07 6.66
CA CYS A 145 13.73 -2.81 7.91
C CYS A 145 13.80 -1.92 9.14
N PHE A 146 14.77 -1.01 9.18
CA PHE A 146 15.01 -0.11 10.31
C PHE A 146 14.40 1.28 10.14
N SER A 147 13.55 1.49 9.13
CA SER A 147 12.81 2.75 8.99
C SER A 147 11.69 2.84 10.04
N ASP A 148 11.47 4.03 10.59
CA ASP A 148 10.53 4.26 11.69
C ASP A 148 9.12 3.75 11.41
N THR A 149 8.54 4.17 10.30
CA THR A 149 7.18 3.81 9.91
C THR A 149 6.99 2.30 9.75
N PHE A 150 7.96 1.64 9.11
CA PHE A 150 7.81 0.21 8.84
C PHE A 150 8.05 -0.65 10.09
N TRP A 151 9.04 -0.29 10.90
CA TRP A 151 9.29 -0.97 12.17
C TRP A 151 8.11 -0.85 13.12
N PHE A 152 7.53 0.36 13.25
CA PHE A 152 6.34 0.56 14.06
C PHE A 152 5.20 -0.37 13.63
N SER A 153 4.86 -0.38 12.34
CA SER A 153 3.82 -1.27 11.79
C SER A 153 4.16 -2.78 11.90
N ALA A 154 5.44 -3.13 12.03
CA ALA A 154 5.87 -4.52 12.10
C ALA A 154 5.61 -5.16 13.47
N VAL A 155 5.57 -4.37 14.54
CA VAL A 155 5.53 -4.87 15.92
C VAL A 155 4.14 -4.86 16.56
N GLU A 156 3.12 -4.43 15.81
CA GLU A 156 1.74 -4.30 16.26
C GLU A 156 0.75 -5.08 15.40
N GLY A 157 -0.42 -5.41 15.98
CA GLY A 157 -1.47 -6.21 15.33
C GLY A 157 -2.33 -5.41 14.38
N GLU A 158 -1.72 -4.83 13.33
CA GLU A 158 -2.36 -3.99 12.32
C GLU A 158 -2.26 -4.60 10.91
N VAL A 159 -3.20 -4.23 10.03
CA VAL A 159 -3.29 -4.77 8.67
C VAL A 159 -2.14 -4.36 7.76
N TYR A 160 -1.38 -3.31 8.11
CA TYR A 160 -0.38 -2.72 7.22
C TYR A 160 0.85 -3.60 7.02
N ALA A 161 1.26 -4.36 8.02
CA ALA A 161 2.32 -5.36 7.91
C ALA A 161 2.00 -6.41 6.84
N MET A 162 0.80 -6.99 6.91
CA MET A 162 0.35 -7.99 5.93
C MET A 162 0.11 -7.38 4.55
N SER A 163 -0.44 -6.16 4.48
CA SER A 163 -0.61 -5.42 3.21
C SER A 163 0.72 -5.17 2.51
N SER A 164 1.76 -4.81 3.26
CA SER A 164 3.12 -4.63 2.75
C SER A 164 3.71 -5.95 2.22
N LEU A 165 3.43 -7.08 2.91
CA LEU A 165 3.81 -8.40 2.42
C LEU A 165 3.17 -8.71 1.07
N PHE A 166 1.86 -8.48 0.90
CA PHE A 166 1.19 -8.68 -0.38
C PHE A 166 1.80 -7.81 -1.48
N THR A 167 2.12 -6.56 -1.18
CA THR A 167 2.79 -5.64 -2.11
C THR A 167 4.16 -6.19 -2.56
N ALA A 168 4.99 -6.59 -1.61
CA ALA A 168 6.32 -7.13 -1.89
C ALA A 168 6.26 -8.48 -2.65
N LEU A 169 5.34 -9.36 -2.24
CA LEU A 169 5.16 -10.68 -2.85
C LEU A 169 4.67 -10.57 -4.30
N VAL A 170 3.69 -9.72 -4.56
CA VAL A 170 3.16 -9.48 -5.91
C VAL A 170 4.22 -8.87 -6.83
N PHE A 171 4.97 -7.90 -6.34
CA PHE A 171 6.04 -7.29 -7.11
C PHE A 171 7.16 -8.30 -7.40
N TRP A 172 7.57 -9.09 -6.41
CA TRP A 172 8.53 -10.18 -6.60
C TRP A 172 8.02 -11.24 -7.58
N ALA A 173 6.76 -11.67 -7.47
CA ALA A 173 6.18 -12.63 -8.42
C ALA A 173 6.21 -12.10 -9.86
N MET A 174 6.03 -10.79 -10.05
CA MET A 174 6.18 -10.16 -11.35
C MET A 174 7.62 -10.17 -11.85
N THR A 175 8.62 -10.05 -10.97
CA THR A 175 10.03 -10.23 -11.38
C THR A 175 10.30 -11.66 -11.85
N LYS A 176 9.65 -12.67 -11.22
CA LYS A 176 9.72 -14.07 -11.65
C LYS A 176 9.07 -14.29 -13.01
N TRP A 177 7.89 -13.70 -13.22
CA TRP A 177 7.29 -13.70 -14.55
C TRP A 177 8.24 -13.06 -15.59
N TYR A 178 8.84 -11.93 -15.25
CA TYR A 178 9.77 -11.22 -16.15
C TYR A 178 10.97 -12.09 -16.56
N GLU A 179 11.58 -12.83 -15.61
CA GLU A 179 12.69 -13.74 -15.87
C GLU A 179 12.27 -14.93 -16.78
N GLN A 180 11.03 -15.41 -16.64
CA GLN A 180 10.52 -16.62 -17.30
C GLN A 180 9.52 -16.33 -18.43
N ALA A 181 9.39 -15.08 -18.88
CA ALA A 181 8.30 -14.66 -19.78
C ALA A 181 8.25 -15.40 -21.14
N ASP A 182 9.36 -16.02 -21.57
CA ASP A 182 9.46 -16.80 -22.81
C ASP A 182 9.43 -18.33 -22.55
N GLU A 183 9.36 -18.74 -21.28
CA GLU A 183 9.24 -20.16 -20.90
C GLU A 183 7.79 -20.65 -21.04
N PRO A 184 7.58 -21.94 -21.30
CA PRO A 184 6.24 -22.54 -21.22
C PRO A 184 5.60 -22.29 -19.86
N TYR A 185 4.30 -21.97 -19.85
CA TYR A 185 3.52 -21.71 -18.63
C TYR A 185 3.96 -20.49 -17.81
N ALA A 186 4.71 -19.55 -18.36
CA ALA A 186 5.11 -18.31 -17.67
C ALA A 186 3.92 -17.56 -17.06
N ASN A 187 2.76 -17.58 -17.72
CA ASN A 187 1.54 -16.90 -17.25
C ASN A 187 0.99 -17.43 -15.90
N ARG A 188 1.48 -18.57 -15.38
CA ARG A 188 1.18 -19.00 -14.01
C ARG A 188 1.49 -17.95 -12.95
N TRP A 189 2.54 -17.15 -13.17
CA TRP A 189 2.88 -16.05 -12.26
C TRP A 189 1.86 -14.91 -12.31
N ILE A 190 1.34 -14.58 -13.51
CA ILE A 190 0.27 -13.56 -13.64
C ILE A 190 -1.00 -14.03 -12.96
N VAL A 191 -1.36 -15.30 -13.12
CA VAL A 191 -2.52 -15.91 -12.44
C VAL A 191 -2.34 -15.87 -10.91
N LEU A 192 -1.15 -16.21 -10.42
CA LEU A 192 -0.82 -16.09 -8.99
C LEU A 192 -0.94 -14.65 -8.51
N ILE A 193 -0.41 -13.67 -9.26
CA ILE A 193 -0.53 -12.25 -8.94
C ILE A 193 -2.01 -11.84 -8.85
N CYS A 194 -2.85 -12.25 -9.79
CA CYS A 194 -4.28 -11.95 -9.77
C CYS A 194 -4.98 -12.56 -8.55
N PHE A 195 -4.63 -13.79 -8.17
CA PHE A 195 -5.14 -14.44 -6.95
C PHE A 195 -4.72 -13.67 -5.69
N LEU A 196 -3.43 -13.32 -5.58
CA LEU A 196 -2.89 -12.54 -4.46
C LEU A 196 -3.52 -11.14 -4.39
N MET A 197 -3.78 -10.49 -5.53
CA MET A 197 -4.52 -9.23 -5.60
C MET A 197 -5.94 -9.39 -5.06
N GLY A 198 -6.65 -10.45 -5.45
CA GLY A 198 -7.98 -10.75 -4.93
C GLY A 198 -8.00 -10.99 -3.42
N LEU A 199 -7.03 -11.76 -2.88
CA LEU A 199 -6.86 -11.98 -1.44
C LEU A 199 -6.53 -10.68 -0.70
N SER A 200 -5.65 -9.85 -1.27
CA SER A 200 -5.19 -8.61 -0.62
C SER A 200 -6.32 -7.59 -0.40
N ILE A 201 -7.40 -7.66 -1.18
CA ILE A 201 -8.61 -6.85 -0.93
C ILE A 201 -9.18 -7.18 0.46
N GLY A 202 -9.10 -8.45 0.89
CA GLY A 202 -9.49 -8.89 2.24
C GLY A 202 -8.47 -8.59 3.34
N VAL A 203 -7.42 -7.82 3.03
CA VAL A 203 -6.48 -7.23 4.00
C VAL A 203 -6.56 -5.72 3.93
N HIS A 204 -6.14 -5.14 2.79
CA HIS A 204 -6.18 -3.70 2.55
C HIS A 204 -6.01 -3.40 1.04
N LEU A 205 -6.66 -2.33 0.56
CA LEU A 205 -6.67 -1.97 -0.87
C LEU A 205 -5.33 -1.40 -1.41
N LEU A 206 -4.38 -1.05 -0.54
CA LEU A 206 -3.11 -0.42 -0.92
C LEU A 206 -2.30 -1.24 -1.92
N ASN A 207 -2.35 -2.57 -1.85
CA ASN A 207 -1.65 -3.43 -2.80
C ASN A 207 -2.09 -3.22 -4.25
N LEU A 208 -3.36 -2.87 -4.50
CA LEU A 208 -3.86 -2.63 -5.85
C LEU A 208 -3.15 -1.47 -6.56
N LEU A 209 -2.54 -0.55 -5.81
CA LEU A 209 -1.78 0.58 -6.37
C LEU A 209 -0.46 0.15 -7.03
N THR A 210 -0.06 -1.11 -6.89
CA THR A 210 1.08 -1.68 -7.64
C THR A 210 0.73 -2.01 -9.10
N ILE A 211 -0.55 -2.06 -9.47
CA ILE A 211 -0.99 -2.45 -10.83
C ILE A 211 -0.30 -1.66 -11.93
N PRO A 212 -0.16 -0.32 -11.87
CA PRO A 212 0.56 0.41 -12.91
C PRO A 212 2.00 -0.08 -13.10
N CYS A 213 2.71 -0.37 -12.01
CA CYS A 213 4.09 -0.87 -12.08
C CYS A 213 4.16 -2.25 -12.76
N LEU A 214 3.22 -3.14 -12.43
CA LEU A 214 3.15 -4.49 -13.00
C LEU A 214 2.85 -4.45 -14.50
N VAL A 215 1.91 -3.59 -14.91
CA VAL A 215 1.56 -3.40 -16.32
C VAL A 215 2.75 -2.85 -17.11
N PHE A 216 3.53 -1.92 -16.55
CA PHE A 216 4.75 -1.41 -17.18
C PHE A 216 5.85 -2.47 -17.27
N LEU A 217 6.05 -3.31 -16.23
CA LEU A 217 6.99 -4.43 -16.30
C LEU A 217 6.59 -5.41 -17.41
N TYR A 218 5.30 -5.73 -17.53
CA TYR A 218 4.77 -6.57 -18.60
C TYR A 218 5.05 -5.95 -19.98
N TYR A 219 4.72 -4.68 -20.15
CA TYR A 219 4.92 -3.95 -21.39
C TYR A 219 6.38 -3.91 -21.81
N TYR A 220 7.29 -3.54 -20.88
CA TYR A 220 8.71 -3.47 -21.18
C TYR A 220 9.31 -4.82 -21.52
N ARG A 221 8.87 -5.91 -20.89
CA ARG A 221 9.34 -7.25 -21.21
C ARG A 221 8.90 -7.72 -22.59
N LYS A 222 7.64 -7.46 -22.96
CA LYS A 222 7.11 -7.83 -24.28
C LYS A 222 7.65 -6.96 -25.43
N ARG A 223 8.30 -5.86 -25.09
CA ARG A 223 8.95 -4.94 -26.06
C ARG A 223 10.42 -4.67 -25.73
N GLU A 224 11.13 -5.66 -25.21
CA GLU A 224 12.53 -5.49 -24.79
C GLU A 224 13.42 -5.01 -25.95
N ASP A 225 13.23 -5.55 -27.15
CA ASP A 225 14.00 -5.25 -28.34
C ASP A 225 13.47 -4.05 -29.17
N ARG A 226 12.39 -3.39 -28.69
CA ARG A 226 11.75 -2.30 -29.40
C ARG A 226 11.82 -1.00 -28.59
N GLY A 227 11.99 0.10 -29.32
CA GLY A 227 11.82 1.43 -28.75
C GLY A 227 10.36 1.71 -28.39
N TYR A 228 10.15 2.77 -27.64
CA TYR A 228 8.82 3.27 -27.26
C TYR A 228 8.74 4.77 -27.44
N THR A 229 7.55 5.26 -27.76
CA THR A 229 7.25 6.70 -27.85
C THR A 229 6.61 7.17 -26.55
N PHE A 230 6.68 8.47 -26.27
CA PHE A 230 6.01 9.07 -25.13
C PHE A 230 4.49 8.79 -25.13
N GLY A 231 3.83 8.88 -26.28
CA GLY A 231 2.40 8.56 -26.40
C GLY A 231 2.07 7.11 -26.01
N GLN A 232 2.96 6.15 -26.31
CA GLN A 232 2.78 4.76 -25.86
C GLN A 232 2.89 4.64 -24.34
N LEU A 233 3.82 5.34 -23.69
CA LEU A 233 3.94 5.34 -22.23
C LEU A 233 2.68 5.93 -21.57
N VAL A 234 2.17 7.04 -22.10
CA VAL A 234 0.89 7.64 -21.65
C VAL A 234 -0.27 6.65 -21.84
N GLY A 235 -0.35 5.98 -22.98
CA GLY A 235 -1.40 4.98 -23.27
C GLY A 235 -1.34 3.78 -22.31
N ILE A 236 -0.14 3.28 -21.99
CA ILE A 236 0.05 2.18 -21.03
C ILE A 236 -0.29 2.63 -19.62
N PHE A 237 0.07 3.84 -19.22
CA PHE A 237 -0.33 4.40 -17.94
C PHE A 237 -1.85 4.53 -17.83
N ALA A 238 -2.50 5.09 -18.85
CA ALA A 238 -3.97 5.18 -18.90
C ALA A 238 -4.63 3.80 -18.82
N LEU A 239 -4.13 2.80 -19.57
CA LEU A 239 -4.62 1.43 -19.51
C LEU A 239 -4.48 0.85 -18.10
N SER A 240 -3.34 1.07 -17.44
CA SER A 240 -3.13 0.59 -16.07
C SER A 240 -4.08 1.23 -15.06
N CYS A 241 -4.38 2.53 -15.22
CA CYS A 241 -5.39 3.23 -14.43
C CYS A 241 -6.80 2.69 -14.69
N VAL A 242 -7.13 2.35 -15.95
CA VAL A 242 -8.41 1.70 -16.29
C VAL A 242 -8.53 0.33 -15.64
N ILE A 243 -7.48 -0.49 -15.66
CA ILE A 243 -7.48 -1.80 -14.98
C ILE A 243 -7.71 -1.62 -13.47
N LEU A 244 -6.99 -0.70 -12.85
CA LEU A 244 -7.16 -0.38 -11.43
C LEU A 244 -8.59 0.10 -11.13
N ALA A 245 -9.13 1.01 -11.94
CA ALA A 245 -10.49 1.53 -11.81
C ALA A 245 -11.56 0.42 -12.00
N LEU A 246 -11.38 -0.50 -12.94
CA LEU A 246 -12.28 -1.65 -13.11
C LEU A 246 -12.32 -2.53 -11.85
N ILE A 247 -11.19 -2.76 -11.20
CA ILE A 247 -11.17 -3.54 -9.96
C ILE A 247 -11.86 -2.76 -8.84
N LEU A 248 -11.48 -1.49 -8.61
CA LEU A 248 -11.98 -0.68 -7.50
C LEU A 248 -13.45 -0.29 -7.63
N PHE A 249 -13.89 0.09 -8.83
CA PHE A 249 -15.23 0.68 -9.05
C PHE A 249 -16.21 -0.25 -9.75
N VAL A 250 -15.77 -1.40 -10.25
CA VAL A 250 -16.68 -2.38 -10.90
C VAL A 250 -16.63 -3.72 -10.14
N ILE A 251 -15.50 -4.39 -10.03
CA ILE A 251 -15.46 -5.74 -9.43
C ILE A 251 -15.86 -5.68 -7.95
N ILE A 252 -15.18 -4.86 -7.16
CA ILE A 252 -15.41 -4.79 -5.71
C ILE A 252 -16.86 -4.41 -5.36
N PRO A 253 -17.46 -3.33 -5.90
CA PRO A 253 -18.81 -2.93 -5.50
C PRO A 253 -19.93 -3.71 -6.21
N TYR A 254 -19.77 -4.06 -7.50
CA TYR A 254 -20.88 -4.64 -8.24
C TYR A 254 -21.01 -6.15 -8.08
N LEU A 255 -19.95 -6.86 -7.68
CA LEU A 255 -20.05 -8.30 -7.42
C LEU A 255 -21.01 -8.58 -6.23
N PRO A 256 -20.81 -7.98 -5.04
CA PRO A 256 -21.76 -8.13 -3.92
C PRO A 256 -23.14 -7.54 -4.25
N LYS A 257 -23.21 -6.42 -4.97
CA LYS A 257 -24.47 -5.79 -5.37
C LYS A 257 -25.29 -6.69 -6.28
N THR A 258 -24.65 -7.38 -7.21
CA THR A 258 -25.35 -8.36 -8.07
C THR A 258 -25.86 -9.53 -7.25
N ALA A 259 -25.05 -10.05 -6.32
CA ALA A 259 -25.49 -11.09 -5.39
C ALA A 259 -26.71 -10.65 -4.57
N ALA A 260 -26.74 -9.39 -4.12
CA ALA A 260 -27.87 -8.80 -3.38
C ALA A 260 -29.17 -8.77 -4.21
N TYR A 261 -29.09 -8.41 -5.50
CA TYR A 261 -30.29 -8.43 -6.37
C TYR A 261 -30.76 -9.85 -6.69
N PHE A 262 -29.87 -10.84 -6.82
CA PHE A 262 -30.28 -12.23 -6.90
C PHE A 262 -30.96 -12.67 -5.59
N ASP A 263 -30.46 -12.25 -4.46
CA ASP A 263 -31.06 -12.57 -3.18
C ASP A 263 -32.45 -11.92 -3.02
N LEU A 264 -32.60 -10.66 -3.43
CA LEU A 264 -33.90 -9.98 -3.48
C LEU A 264 -34.92 -10.78 -4.31
N LEU A 265 -34.53 -11.28 -5.49
CA LEU A 265 -35.40 -12.08 -6.35
C LEU A 265 -35.79 -13.39 -5.65
N PHE A 266 -34.84 -14.10 -5.05
CA PHE A 266 -35.06 -15.39 -4.41
C PHE A 266 -35.93 -15.28 -3.16
N VAL A 267 -35.68 -14.27 -2.33
CA VAL A 267 -36.42 -14.04 -1.08
C VAL A 267 -37.81 -13.49 -1.37
N ASN A 268 -37.93 -12.42 -2.17
CA ASN A 268 -39.21 -11.72 -2.35
C ASN A 268 -40.15 -12.42 -3.33
N THR A 269 -39.63 -13.13 -4.34
CA THR A 269 -40.46 -13.76 -5.37
C THR A 269 -40.64 -15.27 -5.11
N PHE A 270 -39.55 -15.97 -4.75
CA PHE A 270 -39.62 -17.41 -4.53
C PHE A 270 -39.82 -17.79 -3.06
N HIS A 271 -39.85 -16.82 -2.16
CA HIS A 271 -40.02 -17.02 -0.71
C HIS A 271 -38.97 -17.95 -0.07
N LEU A 272 -37.75 -17.92 -0.59
CA LEU A 272 -36.64 -18.69 -0.07
C LEU A 272 -35.94 -17.91 1.07
N PRO A 273 -35.18 -18.59 1.94
CA PRO A 273 -34.43 -17.95 3.01
C PRO A 273 -33.45 -16.87 2.52
N TYR A 274 -33.17 -15.90 3.35
CA TYR A 274 -32.09 -14.91 3.11
C TYR A 274 -30.76 -15.60 2.75
N ASN A 275 -29.97 -14.96 1.92
CA ASN A 275 -28.70 -15.43 1.37
C ASN A 275 -28.82 -16.56 0.31
N SER A 276 -30.00 -17.15 0.06
CA SER A 276 -30.16 -18.22 -0.93
C SER A 276 -29.84 -17.75 -2.36
N GLY A 277 -30.27 -16.56 -2.73
CA GLY A 277 -29.97 -15.97 -4.04
C GLY A 277 -28.50 -15.58 -4.20
N ALA A 278 -27.86 -15.12 -3.12
CA ALA A 278 -26.42 -14.83 -3.12
C ALA A 278 -25.59 -16.10 -3.33
N VAL A 279 -25.93 -17.19 -2.64
CA VAL A 279 -25.28 -18.51 -2.84
C VAL A 279 -25.49 -18.99 -4.28
N PHE A 280 -26.72 -18.91 -4.79
CA PHE A 280 -27.02 -19.27 -6.19
C PHE A 280 -26.17 -18.46 -7.17
N PHE A 281 -26.10 -17.12 -6.98
CA PHE A 281 -25.29 -16.26 -7.84
C PHE A 281 -23.80 -16.67 -7.83
N MET A 282 -23.24 -16.96 -6.66
CA MET A 282 -21.83 -17.38 -6.55
C MET A 282 -21.58 -18.71 -7.27
N VAL A 283 -22.48 -19.68 -7.10
CA VAL A 283 -22.39 -20.98 -7.83
C VAL A 283 -22.50 -20.75 -9.34
N LEU A 284 -23.46 -19.94 -9.80
CA LEU A 284 -23.65 -19.60 -11.20
C LEU A 284 -22.41 -18.90 -11.77
N LEU A 285 -21.85 -17.93 -11.06
CA LEU A 285 -20.67 -17.19 -11.48
C LEU A 285 -19.47 -18.13 -11.69
N PHE A 286 -19.19 -19.00 -10.72
CA PHE A 286 -18.10 -19.98 -10.86
C PHE A 286 -18.38 -21.00 -11.97
N ALA A 287 -19.61 -21.46 -12.13
CA ALA A 287 -19.98 -22.35 -13.22
C ALA A 287 -19.75 -21.67 -14.60
N LEU A 288 -20.12 -20.41 -14.75
CA LEU A 288 -19.85 -19.62 -15.96
C LEU A 288 -18.36 -19.40 -16.20
N CYS A 289 -17.59 -19.12 -15.16
CA CYS A 289 -16.13 -18.99 -15.25
C CYS A 289 -15.50 -20.32 -15.73
N PHE A 290 -15.83 -21.44 -15.11
CA PHE A 290 -15.30 -22.75 -15.48
C PHE A 290 -15.74 -23.18 -16.90
N TRP A 291 -16.99 -22.93 -17.26
CA TRP A 291 -17.47 -23.17 -18.61
C TRP A 291 -16.72 -22.32 -19.65
N GLY A 292 -16.54 -21.04 -19.37
CA GLY A 292 -15.79 -20.12 -20.23
C GLY A 292 -14.32 -20.55 -20.38
N LEU A 293 -13.67 -20.96 -19.27
CA LEU A 293 -12.30 -21.49 -19.29
C LEU A 293 -12.21 -22.77 -20.16
N PHE A 294 -13.17 -23.68 -20.01
CA PHE A 294 -13.25 -24.89 -20.83
C PHE A 294 -13.41 -24.57 -22.32
N VAL A 295 -14.35 -23.67 -22.66
CA VAL A 295 -14.62 -23.27 -24.06
C VAL A 295 -13.42 -22.56 -24.68
N THR A 296 -12.79 -21.63 -23.95
CA THR A 296 -11.62 -20.90 -24.46
C THR A 296 -10.40 -21.79 -24.63
N MET A 297 -10.22 -22.76 -23.73
CA MET A 297 -9.19 -23.79 -23.84
C MET A 297 -9.43 -24.69 -25.06
N LYS A 298 -10.66 -25.22 -25.23
CA LYS A 298 -11.04 -26.06 -26.38
C LYS A 298 -10.89 -25.31 -27.72
N ARG A 299 -11.18 -24.00 -27.74
CA ARG A 299 -11.04 -23.15 -28.93
C ARG A 299 -9.62 -22.59 -29.12
N GLN A 300 -8.63 -22.98 -28.31
CA GLN A 300 -7.23 -22.54 -28.36
C GLN A 300 -7.07 -21.00 -28.29
N LYS A 301 -7.99 -20.30 -27.62
CA LYS A 301 -7.94 -18.84 -27.44
C LYS A 301 -7.12 -18.47 -26.21
N ALA A 302 -5.79 -18.63 -26.28
CA ALA A 302 -4.87 -18.50 -25.15
C ALA A 302 -5.01 -17.15 -24.40
N PHE A 303 -5.08 -16.04 -25.12
CA PHE A 303 -5.24 -14.72 -24.49
C PHE A 303 -6.54 -14.60 -23.68
N LEU A 304 -7.67 -14.98 -24.28
CA LEU A 304 -8.97 -14.90 -23.63
C LEU A 304 -9.06 -15.88 -22.43
N ASN A 305 -8.45 -17.08 -22.57
CA ASN A 305 -8.35 -18.04 -21.47
C ASN A 305 -7.55 -17.48 -20.30
N THR A 306 -6.38 -16.87 -20.55
CA THR A 306 -5.58 -16.23 -19.50
C THR A 306 -6.33 -15.08 -18.84
N LEU A 307 -7.01 -14.23 -19.60
CA LEU A 307 -7.81 -13.11 -19.08
C LEU A 307 -8.93 -13.61 -18.16
N LEU A 308 -9.66 -14.63 -18.61
CA LEU A 308 -10.75 -15.23 -17.83
C LEU A 308 -10.21 -15.95 -16.58
N LEU A 309 -9.04 -16.60 -16.66
CA LEU A 309 -8.38 -17.21 -15.52
C LEU A 309 -7.94 -16.16 -14.49
N CYS A 310 -7.39 -15.03 -14.94
CA CYS A 310 -7.07 -13.88 -14.07
C CYS A 310 -8.32 -13.35 -13.36
N PHE A 311 -9.40 -13.12 -14.09
CA PHE A 311 -10.67 -12.69 -13.50
C PHE A 311 -11.18 -13.70 -12.46
N THR A 312 -11.21 -14.99 -12.82
CA THR A 312 -11.65 -16.07 -11.92
C THR A 312 -10.84 -16.09 -10.63
N THR A 313 -9.51 -15.97 -10.72
CA THR A 313 -8.64 -16.01 -9.54
C THR A 313 -8.76 -14.76 -8.66
N ILE A 314 -9.01 -13.58 -9.24
CA ILE A 314 -9.36 -12.38 -8.45
C ILE A 314 -10.66 -12.62 -7.68
N VAL A 315 -11.69 -13.15 -8.35
CA VAL A 315 -13.00 -13.46 -7.71
C VAL A 315 -12.84 -14.51 -6.62
N VAL A 316 -12.04 -15.56 -6.84
CA VAL A 316 -11.73 -16.56 -5.79
C VAL A 316 -11.06 -15.92 -4.58
N GLY A 317 -10.06 -15.06 -4.78
CA GLY A 317 -9.42 -14.34 -3.68
C GLY A 317 -10.39 -13.41 -2.95
N PHE A 318 -11.21 -12.65 -3.69
CA PHE A 318 -12.20 -11.74 -3.12
C PHE A 318 -13.35 -12.45 -2.40
N SER A 319 -13.68 -13.69 -2.77
CA SER A 319 -14.77 -14.45 -2.16
C SER A 319 -14.57 -14.72 -0.67
N VAL A 320 -13.38 -14.47 -0.11
CA VAL A 320 -13.10 -14.55 1.33
C VAL A 320 -14.03 -13.63 2.14
N PHE A 321 -14.58 -12.55 1.54
CA PHE A 321 -15.58 -11.71 2.20
C PHE A 321 -16.88 -12.43 2.55
N SER A 322 -17.14 -13.62 2.00
CA SER A 322 -18.26 -14.48 2.41
C SER A 322 -18.20 -14.83 3.91
N ILE A 323 -16.98 -14.88 4.49
CA ILE A 323 -16.83 -15.18 5.92
C ILE A 323 -17.44 -14.07 6.81
N VAL A 324 -17.47 -12.83 6.32
CA VAL A 324 -18.08 -11.71 7.04
C VAL A 324 -19.58 -11.96 7.23
N ILE A 325 -20.30 -12.39 6.18
CA ILE A 325 -21.71 -12.78 6.27
C ILE A 325 -21.88 -13.99 7.21
N ILE A 326 -21.06 -15.03 7.03
CA ILE A 326 -21.14 -16.26 7.83
C ILE A 326 -20.96 -15.94 9.32
N ARG A 327 -20.01 -15.09 9.66
CA ARG A 327 -19.74 -14.72 11.06
C ARG A 327 -20.80 -13.77 11.63
N SER A 328 -21.31 -12.85 10.80
CA SER A 328 -22.43 -11.98 11.19
C SER A 328 -23.69 -12.80 11.49
N CYS A 329 -24.03 -13.79 10.65
CA CYS A 329 -25.15 -14.71 10.90
C CYS A 329 -24.96 -15.58 12.17
N ALA A 330 -23.73 -15.77 12.63
CA ALA A 330 -23.44 -16.47 13.89
C ALA A 330 -23.63 -15.58 15.13
N HIS A 331 -24.05 -14.33 14.97
CA HIS A 331 -24.32 -13.36 16.04
C HIS A 331 -23.15 -13.22 17.02
N THR A 332 -21.96 -12.97 16.49
CA THR A 332 -20.75 -12.76 17.30
C THR A 332 -20.90 -11.53 18.21
N PRO A 333 -20.25 -11.49 19.39
CA PRO A 333 -20.33 -10.35 20.30
C PRO A 333 -20.00 -9.00 19.65
N THR A 334 -18.91 -8.93 18.87
CA THR A 334 -18.63 -7.82 17.97
C THR A 334 -19.17 -8.17 16.59
N ASN A 335 -20.17 -7.42 16.15
CA ASN A 335 -20.83 -7.60 14.85
C ASN A 335 -21.22 -6.24 14.28
N GLU A 336 -20.22 -5.48 13.85
CA GLU A 336 -20.43 -4.13 13.39
C GLU A 336 -21.25 -4.09 12.10
N TYR A 337 -22.26 -3.22 12.05
CA TYR A 337 -23.20 -3.08 10.92
C TYR A 337 -23.99 -4.32 10.56
N GLN A 338 -23.84 -5.45 11.29
CA GLN A 338 -24.57 -6.70 11.06
C GLN A 338 -24.66 -7.07 9.57
N PRO A 339 -23.55 -7.30 8.87
CA PRO A 339 -23.55 -7.65 7.45
C PRO A 339 -23.97 -9.12 7.24
N ASP A 340 -25.15 -9.50 7.76
CA ASP A 340 -25.72 -10.84 7.74
C ASP A 340 -26.44 -11.21 6.43
N ASN A 341 -26.56 -10.24 5.53
CA ASN A 341 -27.15 -10.41 4.22
C ASN A 341 -26.40 -9.57 3.16
N PRO A 342 -26.60 -9.84 1.85
CA PRO A 342 -25.82 -9.18 0.80
C PRO A 342 -26.02 -7.66 0.71
N PHE A 343 -27.20 -7.11 1.08
CA PHE A 343 -27.41 -5.66 1.07
C PHE A 343 -26.66 -4.97 2.18
N THR A 344 -26.70 -5.52 3.39
CA THR A 344 -25.91 -4.99 4.52
C THR A 344 -24.43 -5.17 4.30
N LEU A 345 -23.98 -6.26 3.65
CA LEU A 345 -22.59 -6.42 3.21
C LEU A 345 -22.18 -5.33 2.21
N CYS A 346 -23.02 -4.96 1.24
CA CYS A 346 -22.71 -3.87 0.31
C CYS A 346 -22.48 -2.55 1.04
N ARG A 347 -23.32 -2.20 2.02
CA ARG A 347 -23.18 -0.99 2.85
C ARG A 347 -21.92 -1.03 3.71
N TYR A 348 -21.60 -2.19 4.27
CA TYR A 348 -20.37 -2.46 5.03
C TYR A 348 -19.12 -2.26 4.16
N LEU A 349 -19.08 -2.84 2.96
CA LEU A 349 -17.95 -2.72 2.04
C LEU A 349 -17.80 -1.30 1.47
N SER A 350 -18.89 -0.59 1.25
CA SER A 350 -18.87 0.80 0.76
C SER A 350 -18.47 1.81 1.85
N ARG A 351 -18.34 1.39 3.11
CA ARG A 351 -18.01 2.27 4.25
C ARG A 351 -19.00 3.45 4.37
N GLU A 352 -20.26 3.20 4.14
CA GLU A 352 -21.31 4.21 4.06
C GLU A 352 -21.34 5.16 5.27
N GLN A 353 -21.02 4.66 6.45
CA GLN A 353 -20.97 5.42 7.70
C GLN A 353 -19.92 6.55 7.72
N TYR A 354 -18.88 6.45 6.90
CA TYR A 354 -17.80 7.44 6.88
C TYR A 354 -18.06 8.57 5.86
N GLY A 355 -19.20 8.51 5.16
CA GLY A 355 -19.53 9.46 4.12
C GLY A 355 -18.63 9.36 2.87
N SER A 356 -18.75 10.33 1.99
CA SER A 356 -17.99 10.39 0.74
C SER A 356 -16.97 11.52 0.76
N THR A 357 -15.75 11.22 0.32
CA THR A 357 -14.68 12.20 0.13
C THR A 357 -14.67 12.66 -1.33
N PRO A 358 -14.81 13.95 -1.63
CA PRO A 358 -14.78 14.44 -3.01
C PRO A 358 -13.36 14.43 -3.55
N LEU A 359 -13.13 13.80 -4.72
CA LEU A 359 -11.81 13.69 -5.34
C LEU A 359 -11.61 14.64 -6.51
N ILE A 360 -12.53 14.61 -7.47
CA ILE A 360 -12.41 15.35 -8.75
C ILE A 360 -13.28 16.61 -8.73
N TYR A 361 -14.52 16.48 -8.28
CA TYR A 361 -15.49 17.55 -8.23
C TYR A 361 -16.37 17.39 -7.00
N GLY A 362 -16.56 18.46 -6.22
CA GLY A 362 -17.36 18.42 -5.02
C GLY A 362 -17.33 19.70 -4.22
N GLN A 363 -17.89 19.63 -3.02
CA GLN A 363 -18.08 20.76 -2.11
C GLN A 363 -16.77 21.34 -1.57
N TYR A 364 -16.82 22.61 -1.14
CA TYR A 364 -15.84 23.18 -0.21
C TYR A 364 -16.37 23.13 1.24
N PHE A 365 -15.53 23.43 2.22
CA PHE A 365 -15.79 23.19 3.64
C PHE A 365 -16.94 23.99 4.28
N ASP A 366 -17.44 25.05 3.65
CA ASP A 366 -18.59 25.85 4.13
C ASP A 366 -19.74 25.91 3.10
N SER A 367 -19.87 24.83 2.31
CA SER A 367 -20.90 24.67 1.29
C SER A 367 -22.29 24.47 1.89
N ASP A 368 -23.30 25.09 1.30
CA ASP A 368 -24.69 24.78 1.61
C ASP A 368 -25.10 23.41 1.09
N TYR A 369 -25.90 22.72 1.87
CA TYR A 369 -26.43 21.41 1.50
C TYR A 369 -27.89 21.27 1.92
N TYR A 370 -28.57 20.30 1.32
CA TYR A 370 -29.86 19.79 1.75
C TYR A 370 -29.82 18.27 1.79
N ILE A 371 -30.75 17.68 2.52
CA ILE A 371 -30.85 16.22 2.65
C ILE A 371 -31.96 15.75 1.74
N GLU A 372 -31.65 14.85 0.80
CA GLU A 372 -32.63 14.14 -0.01
C GLU A 372 -32.95 12.81 0.64
N ASP A 373 -34.23 12.41 0.59
CA ASP A 373 -34.65 11.09 1.05
C ASP A 373 -33.93 10.00 0.27
N ASP A 374 -33.40 9.02 0.99
CA ASP A 374 -32.76 7.86 0.41
C ASP A 374 -33.29 6.57 1.05
N TRP A 375 -33.19 5.47 0.33
CA TRP A 375 -33.79 4.21 0.70
C TRP A 375 -32.79 3.06 0.51
N TYR A 376 -32.83 2.11 1.44
CA TYR A 376 -32.08 0.88 1.30
C TYR A 376 -32.98 -0.36 1.49
N TRP A 377 -32.51 -1.51 0.98
CA TRP A 377 -33.23 -2.76 1.19
C TRP A 377 -32.85 -3.34 2.56
N ALA A 378 -33.86 -3.48 3.45
CA ALA A 378 -33.75 -4.03 4.78
C ALA A 378 -34.49 -5.38 4.88
N PRO A 379 -33.95 -6.38 5.57
CA PRO A 379 -34.67 -7.62 5.85
C PRO A 379 -35.75 -7.36 6.93
N MET A 380 -36.98 -7.79 6.67
CA MET A 380 -38.08 -7.69 7.61
C MET A 380 -39.10 -8.79 7.31
N ASP A 381 -39.51 -9.55 8.33
CA ASP A 381 -40.53 -10.61 8.26
C ASP A 381 -40.38 -11.57 7.05
N GLY A 382 -39.16 -12.01 6.80
CA GLY A 382 -38.85 -12.97 5.70
C GLY A 382 -38.83 -12.36 4.29
N LYS A 383 -38.84 -11.01 4.17
CA LYS A 383 -38.76 -10.29 2.90
C LYS A 383 -37.82 -9.10 2.99
N TYR A 384 -37.32 -8.65 1.84
CA TYR A 384 -36.65 -7.36 1.73
C TYR A 384 -37.67 -6.26 1.46
N ILE A 385 -37.67 -5.22 2.27
CA ILE A 385 -38.48 -4.00 2.11
C ILE A 385 -37.60 -2.77 1.92
N LYS A 386 -38.12 -1.74 1.29
CA LYS A 386 -37.46 -0.44 1.24
C LYS A 386 -37.64 0.28 2.57
N ALA A 387 -36.54 0.50 3.28
CA ALA A 387 -36.50 1.25 4.53
C ALA A 387 -35.85 2.63 4.29
N PRO A 388 -36.27 3.68 5.00
CA PRO A 388 -35.64 5.00 4.89
C PRO A 388 -34.19 4.95 5.40
N SER A 389 -33.28 5.59 4.68
CA SER A 389 -31.91 5.85 5.08
C SER A 389 -31.81 7.18 5.83
N PHE A 390 -30.62 7.54 6.31
CA PHE A 390 -30.35 8.88 6.89
C PHE A 390 -30.43 10.01 5.87
N GLY A 391 -30.73 9.70 4.60
CA GLY A 391 -30.78 10.63 3.49
C GLY A 391 -29.41 10.90 2.86
N ASN A 392 -29.42 11.36 1.62
CA ASN A 392 -28.22 11.77 0.92
C ASN A 392 -27.97 13.26 1.08
N ILE A 393 -26.76 13.64 1.51
CA ILE A 393 -26.34 15.04 1.56
C ILE A 393 -26.04 15.52 0.14
N VAL A 394 -26.81 16.49 -0.33
CA VAL A 394 -26.66 17.09 -1.66
C VAL A 394 -26.22 18.53 -1.52
N TYR A 395 -25.04 18.85 -2.04
CA TYR A 395 -24.48 20.19 -2.02
C TYR A 395 -24.96 21.02 -3.23
N LYS A 396 -25.22 22.31 -3.03
CA LYS A 396 -25.61 23.24 -4.10
C LYS A 396 -24.54 23.28 -5.20
N SER A 397 -24.96 23.31 -6.45
CA SER A 397 -24.03 23.28 -7.60
C SER A 397 -23.05 24.46 -7.62
N GLY A 398 -23.48 25.66 -7.15
CA GLY A 398 -22.63 26.86 -7.04
C GLY A 398 -21.47 26.72 -6.04
N ASP A 399 -21.65 25.84 -5.05
CA ASP A 399 -20.68 25.61 -3.97
C ASP A 399 -19.68 24.48 -4.29
N LYS A 400 -19.85 23.82 -5.43
CA LYS A 400 -18.92 22.79 -5.87
C LYS A 400 -17.75 23.38 -6.65
N MET A 401 -16.60 22.72 -6.55
CA MET A 401 -15.36 23.10 -7.25
C MET A 401 -14.63 21.88 -7.81
N LEU A 402 -13.75 22.13 -8.78
CA LEU A 402 -12.85 21.10 -9.31
C LEU A 402 -11.71 20.86 -8.32
N PHE A 403 -11.35 19.57 -8.13
CA PHE A 403 -10.24 19.14 -7.27
C PHE A 403 -10.33 19.72 -5.84
N PRO A 404 -11.44 19.54 -5.10
CA PRO A 404 -11.63 20.15 -3.79
C PRO A 404 -10.71 19.50 -2.74
N ARG A 405 -9.84 20.32 -2.14
CA ARG A 405 -8.93 19.88 -1.06
C ARG A 405 -9.39 20.41 0.30
N MET A 406 -9.95 21.60 0.33
CA MET A 406 -10.53 22.25 1.51
C MET A 406 -12.04 21.94 1.56
N TRP A 407 -12.40 20.67 1.88
CA TRP A 407 -13.77 20.16 1.66
C TRP A 407 -14.55 19.79 2.94
N ASN A 408 -13.84 19.42 4.02
CA ASN A 408 -14.47 18.88 5.21
C ASN A 408 -14.85 19.98 6.20
N SER A 409 -16.14 20.09 6.53
CA SER A 409 -16.65 21.05 7.52
C SER A 409 -16.45 20.63 8.98
N GLY A 410 -15.85 19.46 9.25
CA GLY A 410 -15.89 18.83 10.57
C GLY A 410 -17.31 18.35 10.90
N ASN A 411 -17.57 18.11 12.17
CA ASN A 411 -18.90 17.64 12.64
C ASN A 411 -19.89 18.80 12.86
N GLY A 412 -19.62 19.98 12.28
CA GLY A 412 -20.50 21.17 12.41
C GLY A 412 -20.48 21.85 13.77
N VAL A 413 -19.85 21.23 14.78
CA VAL A 413 -19.78 21.72 16.17
C VAL A 413 -18.47 22.49 16.43
N ASP A 414 -17.44 22.27 15.61
CA ASP A 414 -16.11 22.79 15.82
C ASP A 414 -15.64 23.66 14.66
N ASP A 415 -15.53 24.96 14.90
CA ASP A 415 -15.05 25.92 13.88
C ASP A 415 -13.54 25.81 13.57
N ARG A 416 -12.78 24.94 14.27
CA ARG A 416 -11.32 24.79 14.06
C ARG A 416 -10.99 24.43 12.61
N TYR A 417 -11.76 23.50 12.00
CA TYR A 417 -11.58 23.15 10.59
C TYR A 417 -11.73 24.35 9.67
N LYS A 418 -12.79 25.13 9.87
CA LYS A 418 -13.08 26.33 9.07
C LYS A 418 -12.02 27.41 9.27
N GLN A 419 -11.57 27.62 10.53
CA GLN A 419 -10.50 28.57 10.84
C GLN A 419 -9.18 28.16 10.21
N PHE A 420 -8.82 26.88 10.29
CA PHE A 420 -7.63 26.34 9.69
C PHE A 420 -7.62 26.52 8.16
N TYR A 421 -8.72 26.17 7.48
CA TYR A 421 -8.84 26.44 6.04
C TYR A 421 -8.82 27.95 5.74
N GLY A 422 -9.43 28.76 6.59
CA GLY A 422 -9.41 30.21 6.49
C GLY A 422 -8.01 30.81 6.50
N SER A 423 -7.05 30.19 7.22
CA SER A 423 -5.64 30.66 7.23
C SER A 423 -4.97 30.55 5.86
N TYR A 424 -5.42 29.67 4.98
CA TYR A 424 -4.97 29.56 3.59
C TYR A 424 -5.66 30.53 2.63
N MET A 425 -6.67 31.26 3.12
CA MET A 425 -7.49 32.15 2.28
C MET A 425 -7.10 33.62 2.50
N LYS A 426 -7.07 34.40 1.42
CA LYS A 426 -6.85 35.85 1.50
C LYS A 426 -7.85 36.52 2.44
N ASN A 427 -7.35 37.34 3.36
CA ASN A 427 -8.15 38.02 4.39
C ASN A 427 -9.01 37.11 5.26
N GLY A 428 -8.53 35.86 5.51
CA GLY A 428 -9.24 34.86 6.29
C GLY A 428 -10.51 34.30 5.63
N GLY A 429 -10.81 34.67 4.39
CA GLY A 429 -11.89 34.12 3.57
C GLY A 429 -13.32 34.44 3.99
N LYS A 430 -13.56 35.17 5.09
CA LYS A 430 -14.90 35.49 5.59
C LYS A 430 -15.58 36.61 4.79
N GLN A 431 -16.82 36.43 4.41
CA GLN A 431 -17.70 37.41 3.78
C GLN A 431 -19.11 37.29 4.37
N GLY A 432 -19.64 38.37 4.97
CA GLY A 432 -20.99 38.33 5.54
C GLY A 432 -21.21 37.29 6.64
N GLY A 433 -20.16 36.94 7.41
CA GLY A 433 -20.24 35.96 8.50
C GLY A 433 -19.97 34.51 8.09
N ARG A 434 -19.86 34.21 6.79
CA ARG A 434 -19.55 32.88 6.25
C ARG A 434 -18.22 32.89 5.47
N TYR A 435 -17.68 31.72 5.21
CA TYR A 435 -16.52 31.58 4.36
C TYR A 435 -16.93 31.50 2.90
N ARG A 436 -16.29 32.29 2.05
CA ARG A 436 -16.47 32.19 0.60
C ARG A 436 -15.85 30.90 0.06
N LYS A 437 -16.22 30.54 -1.14
CA LYS A 437 -15.57 29.45 -1.87
C LYS A 437 -14.09 29.76 -2.10
N PRO A 438 -13.16 28.84 -1.77
CA PRO A 438 -11.74 29.03 -2.02
C PRO A 438 -11.45 29.20 -3.51
N THR A 439 -10.50 30.05 -3.84
CA THR A 439 -9.93 30.08 -5.19
C THR A 439 -9.11 28.82 -5.45
N MET A 440 -8.86 28.49 -6.71
CA MET A 440 -8.01 27.35 -7.06
C MET A 440 -6.59 27.50 -6.49
N GLY A 441 -6.04 28.71 -6.46
CA GLY A 441 -4.72 28.99 -5.87
C GLY A 441 -4.68 28.68 -4.37
N GLU A 442 -5.66 29.14 -3.60
CA GLU A 442 -5.78 28.88 -2.16
C GLU A 442 -5.96 27.37 -1.88
N ASN A 443 -6.80 26.73 -2.66
CA ASN A 443 -7.03 25.27 -2.57
C ASN A 443 -5.76 24.45 -2.89
N LEU A 444 -4.96 24.87 -3.89
CA LEU A 444 -3.68 24.25 -4.20
C LEU A 444 -2.59 24.59 -3.15
N SER A 445 -2.60 25.78 -2.55
CA SER A 445 -1.71 26.08 -1.43
C SER A 445 -1.93 25.11 -0.27
N PHE A 446 -3.19 24.85 0.11
CA PHE A 446 -3.51 23.82 1.11
C PHE A 446 -3.04 22.42 0.68
N PHE A 447 -3.22 22.05 -0.58
CA PHE A 447 -2.75 20.74 -1.10
C PHE A 447 -1.24 20.60 -0.96
N PHE A 448 -0.46 21.58 -1.40
CA PHE A 448 0.99 21.49 -1.37
C PHE A 448 1.57 21.61 0.04
N ASP A 449 1.05 22.53 0.85
CA ASP A 449 1.58 22.78 2.18
C ASP A 449 1.09 21.75 3.20
N TYR A 450 -0.23 21.56 3.30
CA TYR A 450 -0.76 20.63 4.29
C TYR A 450 -0.72 19.17 3.79
N GLN A 451 -1.37 18.86 2.65
CA GLN A 451 -1.55 17.47 2.26
C GLN A 451 -0.26 16.82 1.75
N LEU A 452 0.55 17.55 0.96
CA LEU A 452 1.80 17.00 0.42
C LEU A 452 2.98 17.20 1.37
N ASN A 453 3.19 18.42 1.90
CA ASN A 453 4.34 18.68 2.76
C ASN A 453 4.15 18.08 4.17
N TRP A 454 3.06 18.43 4.87
CA TRP A 454 2.83 17.97 6.24
C TRP A 454 2.43 16.49 6.33
N MET A 455 1.45 16.05 5.51
CA MET A 455 0.87 14.70 5.59
C MET A 455 1.60 13.63 4.75
N TYR A 456 2.65 13.99 4.00
CA TYR A 456 3.46 13.02 3.26
C TYR A 456 4.95 13.26 3.40
N TRP A 457 5.44 14.49 3.02
CA TRP A 457 6.88 14.75 2.99
C TRP A 457 7.50 14.70 4.38
N ARG A 458 6.82 15.18 5.42
CA ARG A 458 7.24 15.05 6.81
C ARG A 458 7.48 13.60 7.20
N TYR A 459 6.57 12.70 6.87
CA TYR A 459 6.71 11.26 7.13
C TYR A 459 7.84 10.61 6.32
N PHE A 460 8.00 11.03 5.06
CA PHE A 460 9.12 10.59 4.25
C PHE A 460 10.46 10.96 4.92
N MET A 461 10.57 12.19 5.41
CA MET A 461 11.78 12.68 6.09
C MET A 461 12.01 11.99 7.44
N TRP A 462 10.97 11.57 8.18
CA TRP A 462 11.14 10.75 9.38
C TRP A 462 11.97 9.48 9.10
N ASN A 463 11.69 8.83 7.99
CA ASN A 463 12.32 7.57 7.63
C ASN A 463 13.73 7.71 7.04
N PHE A 464 14.07 8.89 6.49
CA PHE A 464 15.28 9.04 5.69
C PHE A 464 16.19 10.21 6.10
N ALA A 465 15.72 11.11 6.94
CA ALA A 465 16.51 12.20 7.52
C ALA A 465 16.65 12.07 9.04
N GLY A 466 15.55 11.76 9.72
CA GLY A 466 15.44 11.55 11.15
C GLY A 466 14.15 12.13 11.71
N ARG A 467 13.80 11.74 12.93
CA ARG A 467 12.55 12.06 13.62
C ARG A 467 12.80 12.81 14.91
N GLN A 468 12.08 13.91 15.15
CA GLN A 468 12.20 14.72 16.35
C GLN A 468 11.69 14.00 17.60
N ASN A 469 10.49 13.42 17.54
CA ASN A 469 9.86 12.60 18.57
C ASN A 469 8.63 11.86 18.02
N ASP A 470 8.00 11.02 18.82
CA ASP A 470 6.78 10.27 18.47
C ASP A 470 5.49 10.93 18.95
N VAL A 471 5.55 12.16 19.45
CA VAL A 471 4.36 12.91 19.85
C VAL A 471 3.54 13.28 18.63
N HIS A 472 2.23 13.01 18.69
CA HIS A 472 1.31 13.32 17.60
C HIS A 472 1.12 14.82 17.45
N SER A 473 1.36 15.32 16.23
CA SER A 473 1.12 16.72 15.89
C SER A 473 0.02 16.84 14.83
N PRO A 474 -1.17 17.33 15.21
CA PRO A 474 -2.35 17.31 14.33
C PRO A 474 -2.30 18.35 13.20
N SER A 475 -1.42 19.35 13.30
CA SER A 475 -1.29 20.44 12.32
C SER A 475 0.12 20.98 12.25
N PRO A 476 0.53 21.60 11.12
CA PRO A 476 1.81 22.31 11.04
C PRO A 476 1.84 23.51 11.98
N GLY A 477 3.04 23.87 12.44
CA GLY A 477 3.30 25.03 13.29
C GLY A 477 3.77 24.71 14.70
N GLU A 478 3.64 23.47 15.15
CA GLU A 478 4.22 23.02 16.41
C GLU A 478 5.71 22.75 16.22
N LEU A 479 6.57 23.54 16.88
CA LEU A 479 8.02 23.47 16.69
C LEU A 479 8.69 22.33 17.45
N PHE A 480 8.03 21.80 18.49
CA PHE A 480 8.59 20.80 19.39
C PHE A 480 7.99 19.41 19.26
N GLU A 481 6.96 19.23 18.44
CA GLU A 481 6.20 17.97 18.39
C GLU A 481 6.07 17.43 16.96
N GLY A 482 6.43 16.15 16.79
CA GLY A 482 6.12 15.38 15.60
C GLY A 482 6.77 15.85 14.29
N ASN A 483 7.81 16.65 14.33
CA ASN A 483 8.55 17.08 13.15
C ASN A 483 9.57 16.02 12.69
N TRP A 484 10.14 16.21 11.50
CA TRP A 484 11.39 15.55 11.17
C TRP A 484 12.58 16.39 11.67
N GLU A 485 13.67 15.72 12.06
CA GLU A 485 14.87 16.34 12.58
C GLU A 485 16.08 15.57 12.07
N SER A 486 16.98 16.25 11.35
CA SER A 486 18.09 15.58 10.68
C SER A 486 19.25 15.22 11.61
N GLY A 487 19.41 15.94 12.72
CA GLY A 487 20.58 15.91 13.59
C GLY A 487 21.72 16.79 13.07
N ILE A 488 21.52 17.56 12.00
CA ILE A 488 22.46 18.56 11.49
C ILE A 488 22.01 19.93 12.00
N PRO A 489 22.68 20.55 12.99
CA PRO A 489 22.19 21.75 13.68
C PRO A 489 21.80 22.87 12.74
N PHE A 490 22.65 23.18 11.76
CA PHE A 490 22.37 24.22 10.78
C PHE A 490 21.04 24.05 10.02
N ILE A 491 20.66 22.82 9.69
CA ILE A 491 19.41 22.52 8.97
C ILE A 491 18.22 22.60 9.92
N ASP A 492 18.39 22.02 11.11
CA ASP A 492 17.31 21.88 12.07
C ASP A 492 16.97 23.23 12.73
N GLU A 493 17.99 24.05 13.08
CA GLU A 493 17.79 25.40 13.63
C GLU A 493 17.08 26.36 12.66
N ILE A 494 17.45 26.36 11.37
CA ILE A 494 16.75 27.18 10.36
C ILE A 494 15.26 26.82 10.29
N ARG A 495 14.92 25.56 10.50
CA ARG A 495 13.56 25.05 10.28
C ARG A 495 12.71 25.00 11.55
N LEU A 496 13.28 24.62 12.66
CA LEU A 496 12.60 24.42 13.94
C LEU A 496 12.95 25.49 14.99
N GLY A 497 13.95 26.33 14.73
CA GLY A 497 14.50 27.23 15.74
C GLY A 497 15.31 26.46 16.78
N ASP A 498 15.63 27.16 17.87
CA ASP A 498 16.38 26.60 19.00
C ASP A 498 15.53 25.55 19.73
N GLN A 499 16.01 24.31 19.78
CA GLN A 499 15.36 23.19 20.46
C GLN A 499 15.83 23.03 21.91
N SER A 500 16.69 23.91 22.40
CA SER A 500 17.19 23.89 23.79
C SER A 500 16.09 24.19 24.81
N ASP A 501 15.05 24.92 24.41
CA ASP A 501 13.91 25.24 25.24
C ASP A 501 12.82 24.19 25.28
N ALA A 502 12.97 23.10 24.51
CA ALA A 502 12.02 22.00 24.55
C ALA A 502 11.97 21.35 25.95
N PRO A 503 10.80 20.91 26.43
CA PRO A 503 10.68 20.14 27.68
C PRO A 503 11.52 18.87 27.66
N ASP A 504 12.02 18.44 28.83
CA ASP A 504 12.93 17.28 28.93
C ASP A 504 12.29 16.00 28.39
N TYR A 505 10.99 15.78 28.61
CA TYR A 505 10.29 14.60 28.08
C TYR A 505 10.25 14.52 26.55
N LEU A 506 10.38 15.64 25.85
CA LEU A 506 10.51 15.70 24.39
C LEU A 506 11.95 15.50 23.94
N LYS A 507 12.93 16.07 24.68
CA LYS A 507 14.37 15.87 24.39
C LYS A 507 14.80 14.43 24.56
N GLU A 508 14.29 13.76 25.60
CA GLU A 508 14.60 12.37 25.96
C GLU A 508 13.63 11.37 25.34
N ASN A 509 12.78 11.80 24.42
CA ASN A 509 11.79 10.94 23.79
C ASN A 509 12.45 9.79 23.03
N LYS A 510 12.00 8.55 23.30
CA LYS A 510 12.58 7.32 22.71
C LYS A 510 12.33 7.20 21.20
N GLY A 511 11.34 7.91 20.67
CA GLY A 511 11.08 8.00 19.23
C GLY A 511 12.01 8.97 18.49
N LYS A 512 12.89 9.69 19.21
CA LYS A 512 13.88 10.58 18.62
C LYS A 512 15.00 9.80 17.94
N ASN A 513 15.30 10.14 16.68
CA ASN A 513 16.47 9.58 15.98
C ASN A 513 17.01 10.59 14.95
N HIS A 514 18.28 10.45 14.63
CA HIS A 514 19.00 11.30 13.69
C HIS A 514 19.75 10.43 12.69
N TYR A 515 19.37 10.54 11.42
CA TYR A 515 20.05 9.81 10.33
C TYR A 515 21.02 10.69 9.55
N PHE A 516 21.17 11.98 9.92
CA PHE A 516 22.05 12.95 9.25
C PHE A 516 21.82 13.04 7.75
N MET A 517 20.57 12.84 7.32
CA MET A 517 20.16 12.73 5.90
C MET A 517 20.90 11.64 5.10
N LEU A 518 21.65 10.75 5.75
CA LEU A 518 22.45 9.75 5.04
C LEU A 518 21.59 8.80 4.17
N PRO A 519 20.49 8.21 4.65
CA PRO A 519 19.62 7.39 3.82
C PRO A 519 19.01 8.18 2.65
N LEU A 520 18.65 9.44 2.88
CA LEU A 520 18.13 10.33 1.84
C LEU A 520 19.16 10.54 0.72
N LEU A 521 20.38 10.88 1.08
CA LEU A 521 21.48 11.10 0.11
C LEU A 521 21.82 9.83 -0.66
N LEU A 522 21.90 8.69 0.02
CA LEU A 522 22.11 7.39 -0.64
C LEU A 522 20.97 7.06 -1.60
N GLY A 523 19.73 7.28 -1.21
CA GLY A 523 18.57 7.09 -2.09
C GLY A 523 18.63 7.96 -3.34
N LEU A 524 19.01 9.23 -3.22
CA LEU A 524 19.19 10.13 -4.37
C LEU A 524 20.34 9.67 -5.28
N ILE A 525 21.48 9.27 -4.72
CA ILE A 525 22.60 8.69 -5.49
C ILE A 525 22.12 7.49 -6.28
N GLY A 526 21.41 6.55 -5.65
CA GLY A 526 20.88 5.37 -6.28
C GLY A 526 19.84 5.65 -7.35
N LEU A 527 18.96 6.64 -7.13
CA LEU A 527 17.97 7.11 -8.10
C LEU A 527 18.67 7.60 -9.40
N PHE A 528 19.62 8.52 -9.27
CA PHE A 528 20.34 9.05 -10.43
C PHE A 528 21.19 7.97 -11.12
N PHE A 529 21.79 7.07 -10.36
CA PHE A 529 22.54 5.94 -10.92
C PHE A 529 21.62 5.01 -11.71
N GLN A 530 20.46 4.62 -11.16
CA GLN A 530 19.49 3.78 -11.89
C GLN A 530 18.95 4.50 -13.13
N PHE A 531 18.62 5.78 -13.01
CA PHE A 531 18.15 6.57 -14.15
C PHE A 531 19.17 6.60 -15.30
N ALA A 532 20.45 6.71 -14.99
CA ALA A 532 21.53 6.70 -15.98
C ALA A 532 21.75 5.32 -16.62
N ARG A 533 21.59 4.22 -15.87
CA ARG A 533 21.96 2.86 -16.29
C ARG A 533 20.76 1.99 -16.73
N ASP A 534 19.59 2.15 -16.12
CA ASP A 534 18.35 1.39 -16.44
C ASP A 534 17.11 2.29 -16.33
N LYS A 535 16.88 3.11 -17.36
CA LYS A 535 15.72 4.03 -17.40
C LYS A 535 14.37 3.33 -17.24
N ARG A 536 14.23 2.09 -17.78
CA ARG A 536 12.97 1.33 -17.69
C ARG A 536 12.73 0.85 -16.26
N GLY A 537 13.73 0.28 -15.62
CA GLY A 537 13.65 -0.11 -14.21
C GLY A 537 13.45 1.09 -13.29
N CYS A 538 14.14 2.20 -13.53
CA CYS A 538 13.97 3.44 -12.80
C CYS A 538 12.52 3.97 -12.88
N TRP A 539 11.93 3.96 -14.08
CA TRP A 539 10.54 4.37 -14.28
C TRP A 539 9.55 3.48 -13.51
N VAL A 540 9.77 2.16 -13.49
CA VAL A 540 8.95 1.22 -12.73
C VAL A 540 9.06 1.48 -11.21
N THR A 541 10.28 1.68 -10.71
CA THR A 541 10.50 2.03 -9.29
C THR A 541 9.87 3.38 -8.96
N PHE A 542 9.98 4.37 -9.85
CA PHE A 542 9.33 5.67 -9.69
C PHE A 542 7.81 5.57 -9.67
N LEU A 543 7.22 4.76 -10.55
CA LEU A 543 5.78 4.52 -10.53
C LEU A 543 5.34 3.88 -9.21
N LEU A 544 6.10 2.93 -8.67
CA LEU A 544 5.80 2.34 -7.36
C LEU A 544 5.85 3.42 -6.28
N PHE A 545 6.90 4.24 -6.25
CA PHE A 545 7.05 5.37 -5.34
C PHE A 545 5.88 6.35 -5.44
N PHE A 546 5.52 6.76 -6.65
CA PHE A 546 4.47 7.73 -6.91
C PHE A 546 3.08 7.19 -6.55
N MET A 547 2.75 5.99 -7.00
CA MET A 547 1.41 5.40 -6.81
C MET A 547 1.13 5.05 -5.35
N THR A 548 2.14 4.60 -4.61
CA THR A 548 2.00 4.26 -3.18
C THR A 548 2.36 5.41 -2.23
N GLY A 549 2.63 6.59 -2.77
CA GLY A 549 2.90 7.83 -2.04
C GLY A 549 1.97 8.96 -2.46
N ILE A 550 2.38 9.75 -3.44
CA ILE A 550 1.67 10.97 -3.87
C ILE A 550 0.24 10.67 -4.36
N ALA A 551 0.05 9.58 -5.09
CA ALA A 551 -1.29 9.20 -5.53
C ALA A 551 -2.23 8.86 -4.35
N ILE A 552 -1.69 8.29 -3.26
CA ILE A 552 -2.45 8.08 -2.01
C ILE A 552 -2.83 9.41 -1.36
N VAL A 553 -1.93 10.40 -1.31
CA VAL A 553 -2.25 11.76 -0.80
C VAL A 553 -3.46 12.33 -1.53
N ILE A 554 -3.45 12.23 -2.86
CA ILE A 554 -4.55 12.71 -3.71
C ILE A 554 -5.84 11.92 -3.41
N TYR A 555 -5.76 10.60 -3.31
CA TYR A 555 -6.91 9.72 -3.11
C TYR A 555 -7.54 9.88 -1.73
N LEU A 556 -6.74 9.91 -0.67
CA LEU A 556 -7.24 10.04 0.70
C LEU A 556 -7.84 11.43 0.96
N ASN A 557 -7.36 12.45 0.28
CA ASN A 557 -7.83 13.83 0.44
C ASN A 557 -8.02 14.23 1.91
N GLN A 558 -6.98 14.00 2.71
CA GLN A 558 -7.04 14.09 4.17
C GLN A 558 -7.36 15.51 4.63
N PRO A 559 -8.41 15.69 5.47
CA PRO A 559 -8.69 16.95 6.13
C PRO A 559 -7.68 17.21 7.26
N PRO A 560 -7.61 18.44 7.81
CA PRO A 560 -6.78 18.75 8.98
C PRO A 560 -7.24 17.99 10.24
N PHE A 561 -6.43 18.04 11.28
CA PHE A 561 -6.70 17.47 12.60
C PHE A 561 -6.99 15.96 12.56
N GLN A 562 -6.13 15.20 11.87
CA GLN A 562 -6.20 13.74 11.92
C GLN A 562 -6.00 13.27 13.36
N VAL A 563 -6.74 12.23 13.75
CA VAL A 563 -6.70 11.67 15.12
C VAL A 563 -5.41 10.93 15.43
N ARG A 564 -4.68 10.48 14.41
CA ARG A 564 -3.36 9.84 14.53
C ARG A 564 -2.48 10.18 13.34
N GLU A 565 -1.18 9.92 13.46
CA GLU A 565 -0.25 9.99 12.34
C GLU A 565 -0.64 8.99 11.25
N ARG A 566 -0.42 9.34 9.98
CA ARG A 566 -0.87 8.56 8.81
C ARG A 566 0.29 8.06 7.95
N ASP A 567 1.48 8.01 8.51
CA ASP A 567 2.72 7.59 7.84
C ASP A 567 2.65 6.17 7.26
N TYR A 568 1.99 5.26 7.95
CA TYR A 568 1.75 3.88 7.51
C TYR A 568 1.06 3.77 6.14
N ALA A 569 0.24 4.73 5.77
CA ALA A 569 -0.43 4.75 4.47
C ALA A 569 0.55 4.86 3.29
N TYR A 570 1.74 5.38 3.53
CA TYR A 570 2.78 5.63 2.53
C TYR A 570 3.94 4.64 2.57
N ALA A 571 3.85 3.58 3.37
CA ALA A 571 4.89 2.57 3.54
C ALA A 571 5.37 1.98 2.21
N GLY A 572 4.48 1.81 1.22
CA GLY A 572 4.86 1.35 -0.13
C GLY A 572 5.80 2.32 -0.87
N SER A 573 5.64 3.64 -0.66
CA SER A 573 6.55 4.66 -1.22
C SER A 573 7.94 4.58 -0.58
N PHE A 574 7.99 4.35 0.74
CA PHE A 574 9.24 4.19 1.47
C PHE A 574 9.94 2.87 1.07
N TYR A 575 9.19 1.81 0.84
CA TYR A 575 9.68 0.57 0.23
C TYR A 575 10.35 0.82 -1.13
N ALA A 576 9.71 1.60 -2.00
CA ALA A 576 10.27 1.94 -3.30
C ALA A 576 11.55 2.80 -3.20
N PHE A 577 11.61 3.75 -2.26
CA PHE A 577 12.79 4.57 -2.03
C PHE A 577 13.96 3.74 -1.51
N ALA A 578 13.71 2.73 -0.69
CA ALA A 578 14.74 1.81 -0.20
C ALA A 578 15.43 1.02 -1.32
N ILE A 579 14.76 0.77 -2.45
CA ILE A 579 15.39 0.19 -3.65
C ILE A 579 16.53 1.11 -4.12
N TRP A 580 16.30 2.42 -4.14
CA TRP A 580 17.34 3.39 -4.54
C TRP A 580 18.46 3.49 -3.51
N ILE A 581 18.16 3.40 -2.20
CA ILE A 581 19.22 3.33 -1.18
C ILE A 581 20.14 2.13 -1.45
N GLY A 582 19.57 0.97 -1.78
CA GLY A 582 20.36 -0.20 -2.19
C GLY A 582 21.24 0.08 -3.42
N PHE A 583 20.74 0.81 -4.40
CA PHE A 583 21.51 1.13 -5.61
C PHE A 583 22.67 2.08 -5.42
N ALA A 584 22.73 2.82 -4.31
CA ALA A 584 23.92 3.58 -3.95
C ALA A 584 25.15 2.67 -3.81
N VAL A 585 24.98 1.44 -3.33
CA VAL A 585 26.06 0.45 -3.23
C VAL A 585 26.62 0.12 -4.61
N LEU A 586 25.74 -0.08 -5.60
CA LEU A 586 26.17 -0.32 -6.99
C LEU A 586 26.85 0.90 -7.61
N ALA A 587 26.33 2.09 -7.34
CA ALA A 587 26.92 3.35 -7.79
C ALA A 587 28.36 3.49 -7.27
N LEU A 588 28.54 3.34 -5.97
CA LEU A 588 29.86 3.41 -5.32
C LEU A 588 30.83 2.35 -5.86
N TYR A 589 30.35 1.10 -5.97
CA TYR A 589 31.15 0.02 -6.54
C TYR A 589 31.60 0.35 -7.98
N THR A 590 30.69 0.80 -8.83
CA THR A 590 31.00 1.13 -10.24
C THR A 590 31.97 2.30 -10.35
N TRP A 591 31.79 3.35 -9.53
CA TRP A 591 32.71 4.49 -9.51
C TRP A 591 34.11 4.10 -9.04
N ILE A 592 34.22 3.24 -8.04
CA ILE A 592 35.53 2.72 -7.57
C ILE A 592 36.19 1.89 -8.67
N GLU A 593 35.47 1.00 -9.35
CA GLU A 593 36.02 0.24 -10.50
C GLU A 593 36.55 1.15 -11.61
N GLU A 594 35.78 2.19 -11.99
CA GLU A 594 36.15 3.16 -13.03
C GLU A 594 37.40 3.98 -12.62
N LEU A 595 37.49 4.39 -11.35
CA LEU A 595 38.65 5.11 -10.83
C LEU A 595 39.92 4.24 -10.81
N LEU A 596 39.79 2.97 -10.41
CA LEU A 596 40.91 2.02 -10.41
C LEU A 596 41.36 1.65 -11.81
N ALA A 597 40.46 1.60 -12.79
CA ALA A 597 40.77 1.36 -14.17
C ALA A 597 41.57 2.53 -14.79
N LYS A 598 41.17 3.78 -14.49
CA LYS A 598 41.89 4.99 -14.95
C LYS A 598 43.30 5.13 -14.36
N LYS A 599 43.54 4.66 -13.11
CA LYS A 599 44.87 4.68 -12.51
C LYS A 599 45.83 3.63 -13.04
N LYS A 600 45.36 2.67 -13.84
CA LYS A 600 46.15 1.62 -14.47
C LYS A 600 46.55 1.97 -15.91
N LEU A 601 46.02 3.04 -16.50
CA LEU A 601 46.40 3.68 -17.75
C LEU A 601 47.39 4.82 -17.47
#